data_64340d31638fec36b73b2f2129861895
#
_entry.id   64340d31638fec36b73b2f2129861895
#
_cell.length_a   1.000
_cell.length_b   1.000
_cell.length_c   1.000
_cell.angle_alpha   90.00
_cell.angle_beta   90.00
_cell.angle_gamma   90.00
#
_symmetry.space_group_name_H-M   'P 1'
#
loop_
_entity.id
_entity.type
_entity.pdbx_description
1 polymer ?
#
loop_
_entity_poly.entity_id
_entity_poly.type
_entity_poly.pdbx_seq_one_letter_code
_entity_poly.pdbx_strand_id
1 'polypeptide(L)'
;MKKKILFLIPNLAHGGAERVLINLVNNLDKSKYDVTVQTLFDVGVNRKYLTSDVRYIAGFRYQFRGNSHFQKLFSPCFIYNNLVKENYDIIVSYLEGISARIISGCHNPQTKKVAWIHTGMTTEKIASCGFRSLSEAQLCYSAYNMVVSVSTDVRNNFLKYFHDINTCVLYNTNETEQIMRKAEENPGVTPFFNSQFCVCSVGKLIPVKGFDRLLNVHKRLIDEGLTHTVYILGIGEEEKSLRQKIREYGLEDSFILLGFRDNPYQYVSRCDLYVCSSRREGFSTAVTEALIVGTPVVSTDCSGARELLGEHDEYGLVVENSEEGIYQGMKRMLSDPGTLAHYRSMAAERGKDFSKEKTVRAVEDMLDSL
;
A
#
# COMPACT_ATOMS: atom_id res chain seq x y z
N MET A 1 27.30 18.58 -7.78
CA MET A 1 26.69 17.63 -8.75
C MET A 1 25.44 17.01 -8.10
N LYS A 2 24.37 16.74 -8.87
CA LYS A 2 23.21 16.02 -8.34
C LYS A 2 23.57 14.57 -8.08
N LYS A 3 23.09 13.98 -6.97
CA LYS A 3 23.21 12.52 -6.75
C LYS A 3 22.31 11.78 -7.75
N LYS A 4 22.85 10.82 -8.49
CA LYS A 4 22.09 9.97 -9.42
C LYS A 4 21.47 8.82 -8.66
N ILE A 5 20.14 8.73 -8.71
CA ILE A 5 19.39 7.70 -8.00
C ILE A 5 18.58 6.83 -8.98
N LEU A 6 18.71 5.52 -8.87
CA LEU A 6 17.88 4.55 -9.57
C LEU A 6 16.89 3.90 -8.62
N PHE A 7 15.61 3.97 -8.94
CA PHE A 7 14.57 3.14 -8.32
C PHE A 7 14.19 1.99 -9.26
N LEU A 8 14.43 0.76 -8.82
CA LEU A 8 14.07 -0.46 -9.55
C LEU A 8 12.81 -1.08 -8.97
N ILE A 9 11.79 -1.28 -9.80
CA ILE A 9 10.52 -1.90 -9.43
C ILE A 9 10.12 -2.94 -10.51
N PRO A 10 9.36 -4.01 -10.19
CA PRO A 10 8.98 -4.99 -11.19
C PRO A 10 8.18 -4.43 -12.37
N ASN A 11 7.20 -3.58 -12.11
CA ASN A 11 6.38 -2.90 -13.12
C ASN A 11 5.66 -1.69 -12.48
N LEU A 12 4.90 -0.93 -13.26
CA LEU A 12 4.07 0.18 -12.78
C LEU A 12 2.57 -0.12 -12.97
N ALA A 13 2.13 -1.35 -12.64
CA ALA A 13 0.74 -1.78 -12.73
C ALA A 13 -0.14 -1.11 -11.65
N HIS A 14 -1.42 -1.50 -11.59
CA HIS A 14 -2.32 -1.05 -10.54
C HIS A 14 -1.94 -1.65 -9.18
N GLY A 15 -1.24 -0.90 -8.35
CA GLY A 15 -0.88 -1.29 -6.99
C GLY A 15 -0.57 -0.09 -6.11
N GLY A 16 -0.69 -0.27 -4.78
CA GLY A 16 -0.39 0.77 -3.80
C GLY A 16 1.07 1.18 -3.81
N ALA A 17 2.00 0.22 -3.82
CA ALA A 17 3.43 0.48 -3.80
C ALA A 17 3.90 1.22 -5.06
N GLU A 18 3.35 0.87 -6.25
CA GLU A 18 3.66 1.54 -7.52
C GLU A 18 3.19 3.00 -7.49
N ARG A 19 2.02 3.27 -6.90
CA ARG A 19 1.52 4.64 -6.76
C ARG A 19 2.36 5.45 -5.78
N VAL A 20 2.73 4.86 -4.65
CA VAL A 20 3.60 5.48 -3.64
C VAL A 20 4.98 5.79 -4.20
N LEU A 21 5.57 4.89 -5.03
CA LEU A 21 6.83 5.20 -5.73
C LEU A 21 6.70 6.46 -6.57
N ILE A 22 5.65 6.55 -7.37
CA ILE A 22 5.43 7.71 -8.24
C ILE A 22 5.27 8.98 -7.43
N ASN A 23 4.47 8.95 -6.37
CA ASN A 23 4.31 10.09 -5.47
C ASN A 23 5.66 10.51 -4.89
N LEU A 24 6.49 9.58 -4.43
CA LEU A 24 7.80 9.86 -3.89
C LEU A 24 8.73 10.48 -4.97
N VAL A 25 8.94 9.78 -6.08
CA VAL A 25 9.94 10.22 -7.09
C VAL A 25 9.57 11.53 -7.76
N ASN A 26 8.29 11.85 -7.90
CA ASN A 26 7.83 13.12 -8.44
C ASN A 26 8.13 14.30 -7.49
N ASN A 27 8.17 14.05 -6.17
CA ASN A 27 8.31 15.10 -5.15
C ASN A 27 9.72 15.21 -4.53
N LEU A 28 10.66 14.30 -4.85
CA LEU A 28 12.05 14.46 -4.45
C LEU A 28 12.63 15.75 -5.05
N ASP A 29 13.49 16.45 -4.31
CA ASP A 29 14.15 17.70 -4.73
C ASP A 29 15.05 17.48 -5.96
N LYS A 30 14.57 17.89 -7.12
CA LYS A 30 15.27 17.75 -8.39
C LYS A 30 16.50 18.67 -8.52
N SER A 31 16.71 19.57 -7.58
CA SER A 31 17.96 20.32 -7.50
C SER A 31 19.10 19.49 -6.91
N LYS A 32 18.77 18.53 -6.04
CA LYS A 32 19.69 17.61 -5.35
C LYS A 32 19.85 16.28 -6.08
N TYR A 33 18.76 15.74 -6.64
CA TYR A 33 18.69 14.36 -7.17
C TYR A 33 18.40 14.32 -8.67
N ASP A 34 19.11 13.45 -9.38
CA ASP A 34 18.83 13.03 -10.75
C ASP A 34 18.16 11.64 -10.66
N VAL A 35 16.84 11.61 -10.84
CA VAL A 35 16.00 10.44 -10.50
C VAL A 35 15.67 9.64 -11.73
N THR A 36 15.99 8.34 -11.70
CA THR A 36 15.60 7.36 -12.70
C THR A 36 14.70 6.29 -12.08
N VAL A 37 13.57 6.01 -12.71
CA VAL A 37 12.73 4.84 -12.42
C VAL A 37 12.93 3.82 -13.50
N GLN A 38 13.34 2.61 -13.12
CA GLN A 38 13.47 1.47 -14.04
C GLN A 38 12.52 0.35 -13.64
N THR A 39 11.80 -0.18 -14.62
CA THR A 39 10.96 -1.37 -14.42
C THR A 39 11.64 -2.61 -14.97
N LEU A 40 11.36 -3.79 -14.37
CA LEU A 40 11.77 -5.07 -14.96
C LEU A 40 10.97 -5.36 -16.23
N PHE A 41 9.68 -5.02 -16.21
CA PHE A 41 8.75 -5.22 -17.33
C PHE A 41 8.08 -3.90 -17.71
N ASP A 42 7.99 -3.62 -19.01
CA ASP A 42 7.30 -2.41 -19.53
C ASP A 42 5.78 -2.60 -19.51
N VAL A 43 5.24 -2.77 -18.30
CA VAL A 43 3.82 -2.96 -18.07
C VAL A 43 3.36 -1.99 -16.97
N GLY A 44 2.25 -1.29 -17.23
CA GLY A 44 1.57 -0.57 -16.16
C GLY A 44 1.01 0.78 -16.55
N VAL A 45 -0.18 1.04 -16.03
CA VAL A 45 -0.97 2.25 -16.26
C VAL A 45 -0.45 3.46 -15.47
N ASN A 46 0.33 3.21 -14.42
CA ASN A 46 0.81 4.28 -13.55
C ASN A 46 1.96 5.08 -14.15
N ARG A 47 2.64 4.58 -15.20
CA ARG A 47 3.71 5.32 -15.91
C ARG A 47 3.29 6.73 -16.34
N LYS A 48 2.03 6.91 -16.75
CA LYS A 48 1.51 8.22 -17.19
C LYS A 48 1.52 9.32 -16.13
N TYR A 49 1.72 8.95 -14.86
CA TYR A 49 1.75 9.89 -13.75
C TYR A 49 3.19 10.29 -13.34
N LEU A 50 4.22 9.73 -13.98
CA LEU A 50 5.59 10.23 -13.81
C LEU A 50 5.71 11.61 -14.45
N THR A 51 6.32 12.54 -13.72
CA THR A 51 6.65 13.88 -14.22
C THR A 51 7.81 13.82 -15.23
N SER A 52 7.92 14.81 -16.11
CA SER A 52 8.91 14.83 -17.20
C SER A 52 10.36 14.94 -16.72
N ASP A 53 10.58 15.34 -15.50
CA ASP A 53 11.88 15.44 -14.82
C ASP A 53 12.34 14.14 -14.14
N VAL A 54 11.50 13.09 -14.17
CA VAL A 54 11.85 11.73 -13.75
C VAL A 54 12.11 10.89 -14.99
N ARG A 55 13.36 10.43 -15.12
CA ARG A 55 13.74 9.55 -16.24
C ARG A 55 13.11 8.16 -16.06
N TYR A 56 12.51 7.62 -17.13
CA TYR A 56 11.95 6.27 -17.13
C TYR A 56 12.73 5.33 -18.06
N ILE A 57 13.08 4.15 -17.58
CA ILE A 57 13.72 3.08 -18.35
C ILE A 57 12.87 1.81 -18.22
N ALA A 58 12.45 1.25 -19.34
CA ALA A 58 11.83 -0.06 -19.40
C ALA A 58 12.89 -1.16 -19.52
N GLY A 59 12.72 -2.22 -18.75
CA GLY A 59 13.55 -3.42 -18.89
C GLY A 59 13.04 -4.32 -20.02
N PHE A 60 12.41 -5.44 -19.66
CA PHE A 60 11.89 -6.40 -20.64
C PHE A 60 10.52 -5.98 -21.19
N ARG A 61 10.35 -6.12 -22.50
CA ARG A 61 9.11 -5.71 -23.18
C ARG A 61 7.90 -6.60 -22.84
N TYR A 62 8.14 -7.86 -22.49
CA TYR A 62 7.07 -8.82 -22.25
C TYR A 62 7.21 -9.47 -20.87
N GLN A 63 6.06 -9.55 -20.17
CA GLN A 63 5.91 -10.33 -18.96
C GLN A 63 5.22 -11.66 -19.30
N PHE A 64 5.78 -12.83 -18.89
CA PHE A 64 5.17 -14.14 -19.07
C PHE A 64 5.04 -14.88 -17.73
N ARG A 65 4.11 -15.81 -17.63
CA ARG A 65 3.95 -16.66 -16.44
C ARG A 65 5.25 -17.46 -16.20
N GLY A 66 5.81 -17.39 -14.98
CA GLY A 66 7.05 -18.06 -14.63
C GLY A 66 8.32 -17.21 -14.69
N ASN A 67 8.22 -15.91 -15.05
CA ASN A 67 9.37 -15.00 -15.08
C ASN A 67 10.22 -15.03 -13.79
N SER A 68 9.58 -15.09 -12.63
CA SER A 68 10.27 -15.14 -11.33
C SER A 68 11.09 -16.43 -11.17
N HIS A 69 10.61 -17.55 -11.69
CA HIS A 69 11.37 -18.82 -11.69
C HIS A 69 12.52 -18.78 -12.68
N PHE A 70 12.28 -18.25 -13.89
CA PHE A 70 13.32 -18.13 -14.92
C PHE A 70 14.48 -17.24 -14.44
N GLN A 71 14.19 -16.11 -13.82
CA GLN A 71 15.22 -15.20 -13.31
C GLN A 71 16.06 -15.82 -12.18
N LYS A 72 15.54 -16.81 -11.44
CA LYS A 72 16.29 -17.55 -10.42
C LYS A 72 17.40 -18.43 -11.00
N LEU A 73 17.38 -18.76 -12.29
CA LEU A 73 18.45 -19.53 -12.96
C LEU A 73 19.76 -18.74 -13.07
N PHE A 74 19.68 -17.41 -13.15
CA PHE A 74 20.83 -16.53 -13.30
C PHE A 74 21.31 -15.99 -11.95
N SER A 75 22.60 -15.64 -11.85
CA SER A 75 23.12 -14.95 -10.66
C SER A 75 22.59 -13.52 -10.57
N PRO A 76 22.47 -12.94 -9.36
CA PRO A 76 22.10 -11.52 -9.19
C PRO A 76 22.98 -10.58 -10.02
N CYS A 77 24.30 -10.78 -9.99
CA CYS A 77 25.27 -9.99 -10.72
C CYS A 77 25.05 -10.06 -12.25
N PHE A 78 24.79 -11.24 -12.80
CA PHE A 78 24.51 -11.39 -14.23
C PHE A 78 23.28 -10.59 -14.65
N ILE A 79 22.17 -10.68 -13.86
CA ILE A 79 20.95 -9.94 -14.19
C ILE A 79 21.18 -8.44 -14.04
N TYR A 80 21.83 -8.01 -12.94
CA TYR A 80 22.14 -6.59 -12.70
C TYR A 80 22.93 -5.99 -13.86
N ASN A 81 24.05 -6.59 -14.28
CA ASN A 81 24.90 -6.07 -15.35
C ASN A 81 24.22 -6.05 -16.73
N ASN A 82 23.23 -6.91 -16.95
CA ASN A 82 22.44 -6.91 -18.18
C ASN A 82 21.27 -5.92 -18.17
N LEU A 83 20.76 -5.57 -16.99
CA LEU A 83 19.59 -4.71 -16.82
C LEU A 83 20.00 -3.25 -16.57
N VAL A 84 20.93 -3.00 -15.66
CA VAL A 84 21.39 -1.66 -15.27
C VAL A 84 22.66 -1.32 -16.03
N LYS A 85 22.56 -0.35 -16.94
CA LYS A 85 23.66 -0.02 -17.88
C LYS A 85 24.47 1.21 -17.49
N GLU A 86 23.99 1.95 -16.53
CA GLU A 86 24.61 3.21 -16.08
C GLU A 86 25.06 3.12 -14.62
N ASN A 87 25.95 4.04 -14.23
CA ASN A 87 26.39 4.17 -12.85
C ASN A 87 25.48 5.14 -12.11
N TYR A 88 25.10 4.75 -10.89
CA TYR A 88 24.29 5.52 -9.97
C TYR A 88 25.01 5.64 -8.62
N ASP A 89 24.82 6.76 -7.94
CA ASP A 89 25.33 6.95 -6.58
C ASP A 89 24.54 6.14 -5.58
N ILE A 90 23.21 6.07 -5.78
CA ILE A 90 22.27 5.28 -4.96
C ILE A 90 21.39 4.44 -5.87
N ILE A 91 21.21 3.18 -5.52
CA ILE A 91 20.25 2.27 -6.19
C ILE A 91 19.28 1.70 -5.16
N VAL A 92 17.99 1.82 -5.48
CA VAL A 92 16.90 1.42 -4.60
C VAL A 92 16.11 0.28 -5.21
N SER A 93 16.03 -0.87 -4.54
CA SER A 93 15.02 -1.87 -4.86
C SER A 93 13.71 -1.50 -4.18
N TYR A 94 12.75 -0.96 -4.94
CA TYR A 94 11.52 -0.39 -4.36
C TYR A 94 10.41 -1.43 -4.08
N LEU A 95 10.73 -2.70 -4.11
CA LEU A 95 9.93 -3.82 -3.60
C LEU A 95 10.86 -4.94 -3.21
N GLU A 96 10.43 -5.72 -2.23
CA GLU A 96 11.09 -6.96 -1.83
C GLU A 96 11.13 -8.00 -2.96
N GLY A 97 11.89 -9.06 -2.74
CA GLY A 97 11.95 -10.19 -3.65
C GLY A 97 12.87 -9.96 -4.84
N ILE A 98 12.36 -10.08 -6.07
CA ILE A 98 13.21 -10.13 -7.28
C ILE A 98 14.00 -8.83 -7.51
N SER A 99 13.41 -7.65 -7.22
CA SER A 99 14.11 -6.37 -7.34
C SER A 99 15.28 -6.30 -6.35
N ALA A 100 15.04 -6.74 -5.10
CA ALA A 100 16.09 -6.79 -4.09
C ALA A 100 17.20 -7.78 -4.47
N ARG A 101 16.84 -8.95 -5.01
CA ARG A 101 17.80 -9.92 -5.51
C ARG A 101 18.67 -9.35 -6.63
N ILE A 102 18.11 -8.63 -7.58
CA ILE A 102 18.85 -8.04 -8.71
C ILE A 102 19.80 -6.94 -8.22
N ILE A 103 19.34 -6.01 -7.40
CA ILE A 103 20.16 -4.90 -6.91
C ILE A 103 21.31 -5.39 -6.03
N SER A 104 21.15 -6.49 -5.27
CA SER A 104 22.26 -7.08 -4.51
C SER A 104 23.46 -7.50 -5.40
N GLY A 105 23.22 -7.71 -6.69
CA GLY A 105 24.25 -8.03 -7.68
C GLY A 105 25.13 -6.85 -8.11
N CYS A 106 24.87 -5.63 -7.64
CA CYS A 106 25.77 -4.49 -7.84
C CYS A 106 27.02 -4.65 -7.00
N HIS A 107 28.18 -4.67 -7.63
CA HIS A 107 29.50 -4.80 -6.98
C HIS A 107 30.30 -3.50 -6.99
N ASN A 108 29.74 -2.38 -7.50
CA ASN A 108 30.42 -1.10 -7.43
C ASN A 108 30.47 -0.61 -5.96
N PRO A 109 31.65 -0.50 -5.33
CA PRO A 109 31.75 -0.13 -3.90
C PRO A 109 31.33 1.32 -3.60
N GLN A 110 31.30 2.17 -4.62
CA GLN A 110 30.87 3.57 -4.48
C GLN A 110 29.36 3.72 -4.51
N THR A 111 28.63 2.72 -5.05
CA THR A 111 27.18 2.76 -5.15
C THR A 111 26.52 2.29 -3.86
N LYS A 112 25.70 3.12 -3.26
CA LYS A 112 24.89 2.76 -2.08
C LYS A 112 23.64 1.99 -2.48
N LYS A 113 23.35 0.92 -1.77
CA LYS A 113 22.19 0.04 -2.03
C LYS A 113 21.14 0.19 -0.94
N VAL A 114 19.91 0.48 -1.33
CA VAL A 114 18.75 0.59 -0.44
C VAL A 114 17.71 -0.44 -0.85
N ALA A 115 17.19 -1.24 0.10
CA ALA A 115 16.04 -2.09 -0.13
C ALA A 115 14.80 -1.49 0.53
N TRP A 116 13.66 -1.54 -0.15
CA TRP A 116 12.38 -1.05 0.38
C TRP A 116 11.40 -2.20 0.53
N ILE A 117 10.89 -2.40 1.74
CA ILE A 117 10.03 -3.53 2.12
C ILE A 117 8.62 -3.01 2.38
N HIS A 118 7.67 -3.48 1.58
CA HIS A 118 6.26 -3.09 1.64
C HIS A 118 5.36 -4.14 2.27
N THR A 119 5.83 -5.40 2.38
CA THR A 119 5.01 -6.52 2.87
C THR A 119 5.61 -7.13 4.13
N GLY A 120 4.78 -7.39 5.13
CA GLY A 120 5.21 -8.09 6.34
C GLY A 120 5.65 -9.54 6.02
N MET A 121 6.89 -9.86 6.33
CA MET A 121 7.49 -11.18 6.11
C MET A 121 7.15 -12.11 7.28
N THR A 122 5.89 -12.55 7.35
CA THR A 122 5.36 -13.35 8.48
C THR A 122 5.76 -14.82 8.45
N THR A 123 6.23 -15.32 7.31
CA THR A 123 6.69 -16.71 7.12
C THR A 123 7.97 -16.75 6.29
N GLU A 124 8.77 -17.80 6.46
CA GLU A 124 9.98 -18.04 5.67
C GLU A 124 9.71 -18.05 4.16
N LYS A 125 8.57 -18.61 3.74
CA LYS A 125 8.13 -18.63 2.35
C LYS A 125 7.95 -17.22 1.78
N ILE A 126 7.45 -16.28 2.57
CA ILE A 126 7.29 -14.89 2.17
C ILE A 126 8.66 -14.20 2.17
N ALA A 127 9.47 -14.41 3.20
CA ALA A 127 10.81 -13.83 3.33
C ALA A 127 11.76 -14.26 2.19
N SER A 128 11.64 -15.50 1.71
CA SER A 128 12.42 -16.02 0.58
C SER A 128 11.77 -15.83 -0.79
N CYS A 129 10.62 -15.13 -0.86
CA CYS A 129 9.94 -14.89 -2.14
C CYS A 129 10.84 -14.07 -3.07
N GLY A 130 11.02 -14.55 -4.32
CA GLY A 130 11.92 -13.94 -5.31
C GLY A 130 13.38 -14.44 -5.26
N PHE A 131 13.78 -15.15 -4.21
CA PHE A 131 15.09 -15.78 -4.04
C PHE A 131 15.02 -17.30 -4.26
N ARG A 132 16.16 -17.96 -4.39
CA ARG A 132 16.25 -19.44 -4.51
C ARG A 132 15.99 -20.12 -3.17
N SER A 133 16.44 -19.47 -2.07
CA SER A 133 16.31 -19.95 -0.69
C SER A 133 16.34 -18.77 0.28
N LEU A 134 16.03 -19.02 1.56
CA LEU A 134 16.19 -18.03 2.62
C LEU A 134 17.67 -17.62 2.78
N SER A 135 18.61 -18.59 2.67
CA SER A 135 20.04 -18.29 2.76
C SER A 135 20.52 -17.36 1.63
N GLU A 136 20.02 -17.53 0.40
CA GLU A 136 20.29 -16.57 -0.68
C GLU A 136 19.70 -15.19 -0.37
N ALA A 137 18.50 -15.13 0.19
CA ALA A 137 17.88 -13.87 0.59
C ALA A 137 18.71 -13.16 1.67
N GLN A 138 19.16 -13.89 2.68
CA GLN A 138 20.03 -13.36 3.75
C GLN A 138 21.32 -12.79 3.18
N LEU A 139 22.01 -13.54 2.30
CA LEU A 139 23.21 -13.06 1.62
C LEU A 139 22.95 -11.83 0.75
N CYS A 140 21.81 -11.78 0.06
CA CYS A 140 21.45 -10.63 -0.75
C CYS A 140 21.17 -9.37 0.11
N TYR A 141 20.38 -9.50 1.18
CA TYR A 141 20.07 -8.36 2.04
C TYR A 141 21.27 -7.88 2.86
N SER A 142 22.22 -8.74 3.24
CA SER A 142 23.45 -8.32 3.91
C SER A 142 24.35 -7.41 3.03
N ALA A 143 24.13 -7.41 1.71
CA ALA A 143 24.84 -6.53 0.78
C ALA A 143 24.27 -5.10 0.71
N TYR A 144 23.17 -4.79 1.42
CA TYR A 144 22.54 -3.49 1.41
C TYR A 144 23.10 -2.55 2.49
N ASN A 145 23.18 -1.27 2.17
CA ASN A 145 23.61 -0.24 3.11
C ASN A 145 22.47 0.15 4.08
N MET A 146 21.23 0.09 3.59
CA MET A 146 20.02 0.43 4.33
C MET A 146 18.84 -0.42 3.86
N VAL A 147 18.00 -0.86 4.79
CA VAL A 147 16.69 -1.45 4.49
C VAL A 147 15.59 -0.56 5.08
N VAL A 148 14.76 -0.03 4.22
CA VAL A 148 13.59 0.79 4.57
C VAL A 148 12.37 -0.12 4.68
N SER A 149 11.63 0.00 5.76
CA SER A 149 10.34 -0.66 5.96
C SER A 149 9.23 0.38 6.05
N VAL A 150 8.06 0.10 5.48
CA VAL A 150 6.93 1.04 5.45
C VAL A 150 6.20 1.16 6.78
N SER A 151 6.50 0.29 7.75
CA SER A 151 5.98 0.33 9.12
C SER A 151 6.92 -0.39 10.09
N THR A 152 6.76 -0.12 11.38
CA THR A 152 7.49 -0.78 12.46
C THR A 152 7.23 -2.29 12.46
N ASP A 153 6.00 -2.72 12.21
CA ASP A 153 5.65 -4.14 12.10
C ASP A 153 6.34 -4.83 10.93
N VAL A 154 6.37 -4.18 9.76
CA VAL A 154 7.09 -4.71 8.59
C VAL A 154 8.58 -4.85 8.90
N ARG A 155 9.18 -3.85 9.55
CA ARG A 155 10.58 -3.90 10.01
C ARG A 155 10.81 -5.06 11.00
N ASN A 156 9.96 -5.19 12.01
CA ASN A 156 10.08 -6.25 13.01
C ASN A 156 9.93 -7.64 12.38
N ASN A 157 9.00 -7.81 11.43
CA ASN A 157 8.86 -9.05 10.67
C ASN A 157 10.07 -9.34 9.78
N PHE A 158 10.68 -8.31 9.17
CA PHE A 158 11.92 -8.44 8.40
C PHE A 158 13.07 -8.92 9.29
N LEU A 159 13.26 -8.30 10.46
CA LEU A 159 14.34 -8.62 11.39
C LEU A 159 14.25 -10.02 12.00
N LYS A 160 13.10 -10.73 11.90
CA LYS A 160 13.00 -12.15 12.31
C LYS A 160 13.84 -13.07 11.42
N TYR A 161 14.11 -12.69 10.17
CA TYR A 161 14.82 -13.51 9.19
C TYR A 161 16.17 -12.93 8.76
N PHE A 162 16.36 -11.62 8.95
CA PHE A 162 17.51 -10.87 8.46
C PHE A 162 18.10 -10.04 9.60
N HIS A 163 19.27 -10.46 10.08
CA HIS A 163 19.94 -9.86 11.24
C HIS A 163 21.10 -8.97 10.79
N ASP A 164 21.58 -8.11 11.69
CA ASP A 164 22.78 -7.27 11.51
C ASP A 164 22.73 -6.36 10.25
N ILE A 165 21.55 -5.84 9.95
CA ILE A 165 21.31 -4.95 8.80
C ILE A 165 20.78 -3.61 9.32
N ASN A 166 21.33 -2.50 8.80
CA ASN A 166 20.81 -1.17 9.09
C ASN A 166 19.39 -1.03 8.55
N THR A 167 18.45 -0.69 9.43
CA THR A 167 17.04 -0.55 9.06
C THR A 167 16.47 0.77 9.56
N CYS A 168 15.56 1.36 8.78
CA CYS A 168 14.72 2.46 9.23
C CYS A 168 13.26 2.25 8.82
N VAL A 169 12.37 3.05 9.41
CA VAL A 169 10.95 3.07 9.04
C VAL A 169 10.65 4.40 8.36
N LEU A 170 10.12 4.34 7.13
CA LEU A 170 9.68 5.50 6.38
C LEU A 170 8.28 5.24 5.82
N TYR A 171 7.35 6.12 6.18
CA TYR A 171 5.95 6.00 5.74
C TYR A 171 5.80 6.29 4.25
N ASN A 172 4.76 5.73 3.67
CA ASN A 172 4.40 5.93 2.28
C ASN A 172 4.11 7.40 1.99
N THR A 173 4.67 7.92 0.90
CA THR A 173 4.40 9.29 0.44
C THR A 173 3.04 9.36 -0.24
N ASN A 174 2.16 10.25 0.26
CA ASN A 174 0.84 10.51 -0.28
C ASN A 174 0.76 11.95 -0.81
N GLU A 175 0.07 12.14 -1.91
CA GLU A 175 -0.23 13.48 -2.47
C GLU A 175 -1.38 14.13 -1.71
N THR A 176 -1.15 14.49 -0.43
CA THR A 176 -2.18 14.95 0.51
C THR A 176 -3.03 16.09 -0.01
N GLU A 177 -2.41 17.13 -0.58
CA GLU A 177 -3.14 18.25 -1.19
C GLU A 177 -4.04 17.81 -2.36
N GLN A 178 -3.53 16.90 -3.20
CA GLN A 178 -4.30 16.35 -4.31
C GLN A 178 -5.46 15.48 -3.82
N ILE A 179 -5.21 14.67 -2.76
CA ILE A 179 -6.25 13.83 -2.13
C ILE A 179 -7.36 14.72 -1.60
N MET A 180 -7.04 15.76 -0.83
CA MET A 180 -8.02 16.70 -0.27
C MET A 180 -8.81 17.42 -1.35
N ARG A 181 -8.14 17.97 -2.36
CA ARG A 181 -8.82 18.62 -3.50
C ARG A 181 -9.77 17.67 -4.23
N LYS A 182 -9.33 16.43 -4.50
CA LYS A 182 -10.16 15.40 -5.16
C LYS A 182 -11.32 14.93 -4.29
N ALA A 183 -11.19 14.98 -2.97
CA ALA A 183 -12.26 14.64 -2.04
C ALA A 183 -13.44 15.64 -2.12
N GLU A 184 -13.16 16.91 -2.47
CA GLU A 184 -14.17 17.95 -2.65
C GLU A 184 -14.94 17.81 -3.97
N GLU A 185 -14.40 17.12 -4.96
CA GLU A 185 -15.07 16.92 -6.25
C GLU A 185 -16.41 16.19 -6.06
N ASN A 186 -17.42 16.59 -6.85
CA ASN A 186 -18.72 15.93 -6.80
C ASN A 186 -18.69 14.61 -7.59
N PRO A 187 -19.08 13.45 -7.02
CA PRO A 187 -19.12 12.16 -7.71
C PRO A 187 -20.17 12.07 -8.83
N GLY A 188 -20.89 13.15 -9.13
CA GLY A 188 -21.97 13.20 -10.10
C GLY A 188 -23.30 12.68 -9.54
N VAL A 189 -24.30 12.57 -10.43
CA VAL A 189 -25.60 11.99 -10.07
C VAL A 189 -25.46 10.48 -9.97
N THR A 190 -25.08 10.02 -8.82
CA THR A 190 -25.13 8.59 -8.48
C THR A 190 -26.17 8.44 -7.37
N PRO A 191 -26.95 7.34 -7.28
CA PRO A 191 -27.93 7.10 -6.25
C PRO A 191 -27.27 6.83 -4.87
N PHE A 192 -26.08 7.43 -4.66
CA PHE A 192 -25.28 7.29 -3.46
C PHE A 192 -25.79 8.23 -2.39
N PHE A 193 -25.75 7.76 -1.14
CA PHE A 193 -26.08 8.51 0.07
C PHE A 193 -27.59 8.68 0.36
N ASN A 194 -28.44 7.78 -0.15
CA ASN A 194 -29.86 7.69 0.29
C ASN A 194 -30.02 6.96 1.63
N SER A 195 -28.99 6.29 2.14
CA SER A 195 -28.98 5.65 3.45
C SER A 195 -28.60 6.61 4.55
N GLN A 196 -29.14 6.41 5.76
CA GLN A 196 -28.79 7.21 6.94
C GLN A 196 -27.32 7.03 7.38
N PHE A 197 -26.68 5.92 6.99
CA PHE A 197 -25.28 5.63 7.33
C PHE A 197 -24.57 4.94 6.17
N CYS A 198 -23.43 5.50 5.75
CA CYS A 198 -22.65 5.03 4.64
C CYS A 198 -21.29 4.49 5.10
N VAL A 199 -21.00 3.25 4.76
CA VAL A 199 -19.70 2.59 4.98
C VAL A 199 -19.01 2.43 3.63
N CYS A 200 -17.69 2.62 3.58
CA CYS A 200 -16.91 2.34 2.37
C CYS A 200 -15.67 1.51 2.65
N SER A 201 -15.18 0.89 1.58
CA SER A 201 -13.86 0.26 1.55
C SER A 201 -13.28 0.35 0.14
N VAL A 202 -11.96 0.48 0.04
CA VAL A 202 -11.23 0.63 -1.23
C VAL A 202 -10.15 -0.44 -1.35
N GLY A 203 -10.14 -1.19 -2.45
CA GLY A 203 -9.10 -2.19 -2.68
C GLY A 203 -9.40 -3.15 -3.84
N LYS A 204 -8.39 -3.93 -4.25
CA LYS A 204 -8.58 -5.00 -5.22
C LYS A 204 -9.53 -6.07 -4.64
N LEU A 205 -10.45 -6.58 -5.44
CA LEU A 205 -11.34 -7.68 -5.04
C LEU A 205 -10.58 -9.02 -5.09
N ILE A 206 -9.74 -9.24 -4.08
CA ILE A 206 -8.90 -10.43 -3.91
C ILE A 206 -9.02 -10.96 -2.48
N PRO A 207 -8.79 -12.26 -2.22
CA PRO A 207 -9.05 -12.90 -0.91
C PRO A 207 -8.37 -12.20 0.28
N VAL A 208 -7.17 -11.64 0.07
CA VAL A 208 -6.42 -10.98 1.14
C VAL A 208 -7.12 -9.71 1.67
N LYS A 209 -7.99 -9.06 0.88
CA LYS A 209 -8.73 -7.86 1.29
C LYS A 209 -9.97 -8.16 2.13
N GLY A 210 -10.44 -9.41 2.15
CA GLY A 210 -11.48 -9.87 3.07
C GLY A 210 -12.86 -9.26 2.86
N PHE A 211 -13.22 -8.88 1.63
CA PHE A 211 -14.55 -8.34 1.33
C PHE A 211 -15.67 -9.36 1.51
N ASP A 212 -15.35 -10.65 1.42
CA ASP A 212 -16.23 -11.75 1.77
C ASP A 212 -16.63 -11.71 3.25
N ARG A 213 -15.69 -11.40 4.16
CA ARG A 213 -15.95 -11.23 5.61
C ARG A 213 -16.81 -9.98 5.87
N LEU A 214 -16.48 -8.88 5.19
CA LEU A 214 -17.23 -7.63 5.32
C LEU A 214 -18.70 -7.82 4.87
N LEU A 215 -18.94 -8.59 3.79
CA LEU A 215 -20.27 -8.93 3.33
C LEU A 215 -21.05 -9.77 4.35
N ASN A 216 -20.42 -10.78 4.97
CA ASN A 216 -21.05 -11.58 6.02
C ASN A 216 -21.41 -10.73 7.24
N VAL A 217 -20.52 -9.83 7.66
CA VAL A 217 -20.75 -8.89 8.76
C VAL A 217 -21.88 -7.92 8.44
N HIS A 218 -21.90 -7.37 7.22
CA HIS A 218 -22.99 -6.50 6.77
C HIS A 218 -24.34 -7.23 6.85
N LYS A 219 -24.44 -8.45 6.33
CA LYS A 219 -25.64 -9.28 6.43
C LYS A 219 -26.14 -9.40 7.87
N ARG A 220 -25.24 -9.76 8.79
CA ARG A 220 -25.57 -9.92 10.21
C ARG A 220 -26.08 -8.63 10.83
N LEU A 221 -25.46 -7.50 10.55
CA LEU A 221 -25.87 -6.19 11.07
C LEU A 221 -27.24 -5.75 10.53
N ILE A 222 -27.52 -6.01 9.24
CA ILE A 222 -28.84 -5.75 8.63
C ILE A 222 -29.91 -6.63 9.29
N ASP A 223 -29.62 -7.92 9.52
CA ASP A 223 -30.55 -8.84 10.20
C ASP A 223 -30.87 -8.41 11.65
N GLU A 224 -29.94 -7.70 12.31
CA GLU A 224 -30.13 -7.10 13.62
C GLU A 224 -30.84 -5.74 13.57
N GLY A 225 -31.23 -5.25 12.38
CA GLY A 225 -31.93 -3.98 12.19
C GLY A 225 -31.04 -2.74 12.14
N LEU A 226 -29.71 -2.89 12.09
CA LEU A 226 -28.76 -1.80 11.93
C LEU A 226 -28.63 -1.42 10.45
N THR A 227 -29.53 -0.57 9.99
CA THR A 227 -29.62 -0.16 8.57
C THR A 227 -28.45 0.70 8.16
N HIS A 228 -27.69 0.28 7.15
CA HIS A 228 -26.58 1.01 6.56
C HIS A 228 -26.29 0.48 5.14
N THR A 229 -25.53 1.24 4.35
CA THR A 229 -25.10 0.82 3.02
C THR A 229 -23.56 0.72 2.97
N VAL A 230 -23.04 -0.36 2.37
CA VAL A 230 -21.61 -0.59 2.16
C VAL A 230 -21.27 -0.37 0.70
N TYR A 231 -20.29 0.47 0.42
CA TYR A 231 -19.75 0.75 -0.91
C TYR A 231 -18.33 0.19 -1.04
N ILE A 232 -18.11 -0.70 -2.01
CA ILE A 232 -16.79 -1.26 -2.30
C ILE A 232 -16.27 -0.69 -3.60
N LEU A 233 -15.12 0.00 -3.53
CA LEU A 233 -14.44 0.59 -4.69
C LEU A 233 -13.25 -0.29 -5.09
N GLY A 234 -13.31 -0.89 -6.26
CA GLY A 234 -12.26 -1.73 -6.80
C GLY A 234 -12.76 -2.81 -7.73
N ILE A 235 -11.83 -3.51 -8.34
CA ILE A 235 -12.07 -4.66 -9.23
C ILE A 235 -11.13 -5.81 -8.86
N GLY A 236 -11.46 -7.03 -9.21
CA GLY A 236 -10.61 -8.18 -8.98
C GLY A 236 -11.31 -9.50 -9.22
N GLU A 237 -10.57 -10.58 -8.98
CA GLU A 237 -11.02 -11.95 -9.27
C GLU A 237 -12.22 -12.42 -8.42
N GLU A 238 -12.43 -11.83 -7.24
CA GLU A 238 -13.56 -12.16 -6.37
C GLU A 238 -14.87 -11.46 -6.74
N GLU A 239 -14.90 -10.57 -7.75
CA GLU A 239 -16.10 -9.80 -8.09
C GLU A 239 -17.31 -10.72 -8.38
N LYS A 240 -17.08 -11.79 -9.16
CA LYS A 240 -18.16 -12.72 -9.53
C LYS A 240 -18.74 -13.44 -8.30
N SER A 241 -17.89 -13.93 -7.40
CA SER A 241 -18.30 -14.63 -6.19
C SER A 241 -19.00 -13.69 -5.21
N LEU A 242 -18.52 -12.47 -5.05
CA LEU A 242 -19.17 -11.46 -4.21
C LEU A 242 -20.56 -11.09 -4.75
N ARG A 243 -20.70 -10.81 -6.05
CA ARG A 243 -22.01 -10.52 -6.68
C ARG A 243 -22.99 -11.68 -6.52
N GLN A 244 -22.52 -12.93 -6.58
CA GLN A 244 -23.37 -14.10 -6.34
C GLN A 244 -23.88 -14.12 -4.89
N LYS A 245 -22.99 -13.97 -3.90
CA LYS A 245 -23.37 -13.95 -2.48
C LYS A 245 -24.29 -12.76 -2.13
N ILE A 246 -24.03 -11.57 -2.70
CA ILE A 246 -24.90 -10.40 -2.52
C ILE A 246 -26.35 -10.74 -2.91
N ARG A 247 -26.55 -11.38 -4.07
CA ARG A 247 -27.89 -11.83 -4.51
C ARG A 247 -28.48 -12.91 -3.61
N GLU A 248 -27.68 -13.91 -3.23
CA GLU A 248 -28.11 -14.98 -2.33
C GLU A 248 -28.58 -14.44 -0.97
N TYR A 249 -28.01 -13.34 -0.52
CA TYR A 249 -28.37 -12.68 0.74
C TYR A 249 -29.47 -11.62 0.60
N GLY A 250 -29.86 -11.26 -0.64
CA GLY A 250 -30.84 -10.19 -0.91
C GLY A 250 -30.32 -8.81 -0.51
N LEU A 251 -29.04 -8.52 -0.75
CA LEU A 251 -28.36 -7.31 -0.31
C LEU A 251 -27.96 -6.37 -1.46
N GLU A 252 -28.59 -6.53 -2.63
CA GLU A 252 -28.23 -5.75 -3.85
C GLU A 252 -28.36 -4.25 -3.66
N ASP A 253 -29.29 -3.80 -2.80
CA ASP A 253 -29.54 -2.38 -2.54
C ASP A 253 -28.70 -1.81 -1.38
N SER A 254 -27.97 -2.65 -0.64
CA SER A 254 -27.22 -2.23 0.56
C SER A 254 -25.73 -2.63 0.58
N PHE A 255 -25.28 -3.53 -0.32
CA PHE A 255 -23.88 -3.87 -0.51
C PHE A 255 -23.48 -3.68 -1.98
N ILE A 256 -22.92 -2.53 -2.29
CA ILE A 256 -22.74 -2.01 -3.65
C ILE A 256 -21.28 -2.14 -4.11
N LEU A 257 -21.04 -2.93 -5.15
CA LEU A 257 -19.74 -2.99 -5.82
C LEU A 257 -19.68 -1.90 -6.89
N LEU A 258 -18.94 -0.82 -6.63
CA LEU A 258 -18.82 0.36 -7.51
C LEU A 258 -17.89 0.15 -8.69
N GLY A 259 -17.07 -0.92 -8.67
CA GLY A 259 -16.00 -1.09 -9.65
C GLY A 259 -14.83 -0.14 -9.41
N PHE A 260 -13.93 -0.08 -10.38
CA PHE A 260 -12.78 0.84 -10.33
C PHE A 260 -13.24 2.30 -10.44
N ARG A 261 -12.68 3.15 -9.58
CA ARG A 261 -12.87 4.61 -9.60
C ARG A 261 -11.53 5.31 -9.60
N ASP A 262 -11.28 6.20 -10.57
CA ASP A 262 -10.04 6.99 -10.66
C ASP A 262 -9.88 7.96 -9.48
N ASN A 263 -11.01 8.46 -8.96
CA ASN A 263 -11.06 9.29 -7.78
C ASN A 263 -11.91 8.61 -6.69
N PRO A 264 -11.30 7.76 -5.85
CA PRO A 264 -12.03 7.16 -4.73
C PRO A 264 -12.31 8.14 -3.59
N TYR A 265 -11.52 9.21 -3.46
CA TYR A 265 -11.54 10.13 -2.33
C TYR A 265 -12.86 10.87 -2.18
N GLN A 266 -13.50 11.23 -3.29
CA GLN A 266 -14.83 11.83 -3.32
C GLN A 266 -15.93 10.93 -2.74
N TYR A 267 -15.74 9.62 -2.73
CA TYR A 267 -16.64 8.66 -2.08
C TYR A 267 -16.27 8.49 -0.61
N VAL A 268 -14.99 8.25 -0.33
CA VAL A 268 -14.49 8.01 1.03
C VAL A 268 -14.80 9.19 1.95
N SER A 269 -14.55 10.43 1.52
CA SER A 269 -14.81 11.64 2.31
C SER A 269 -16.29 11.87 2.66
N ARG A 270 -17.21 11.27 1.90
CA ARG A 270 -18.66 11.39 2.11
C ARG A 270 -19.26 10.22 2.87
N CYS A 271 -18.48 9.16 3.10
CA CYS A 271 -18.92 8.06 3.95
C CYS A 271 -18.73 8.39 5.42
N ASP A 272 -19.55 7.77 6.26
CA ASP A 272 -19.48 7.92 7.71
C ASP A 272 -18.37 7.09 8.31
N LEU A 273 -18.05 5.96 7.67
CA LEU A 273 -17.09 4.98 8.16
C LEU A 273 -16.30 4.35 7.00
N TYR A 274 -15.00 4.24 7.16
CA TYR A 274 -14.13 3.41 6.33
C TYR A 274 -13.83 2.09 7.06
N VAL A 275 -14.00 0.94 6.39
CA VAL A 275 -13.69 -0.36 6.97
C VAL A 275 -12.57 -1.05 6.18
N CYS A 276 -11.46 -1.34 6.85
CA CYS A 276 -10.40 -2.19 6.34
C CYS A 276 -10.60 -3.62 6.87
N SER A 277 -11.15 -4.50 6.05
CA SER A 277 -11.43 -5.89 6.39
C SER A 277 -10.30 -6.86 6.02
N SER A 278 -9.13 -6.35 5.71
CA SER A 278 -8.01 -7.13 5.16
C SER A 278 -7.51 -8.23 6.10
N ARG A 279 -7.17 -9.38 5.54
CA ARG A 279 -6.50 -10.48 6.26
C ARG A 279 -5.01 -10.20 6.47
N ARG A 280 -4.43 -9.37 5.59
CA ARG A 280 -3.01 -8.98 5.67
C ARG A 280 -2.77 -7.67 4.92
N GLU A 281 -2.02 -6.78 5.55
CA GLU A 281 -1.49 -5.54 4.97
C GLU A 281 0.01 -5.42 5.32
N GLY A 282 0.70 -4.46 4.71
CA GLY A 282 1.99 -3.97 5.19
C GLY A 282 1.80 -2.65 5.93
N PHE A 283 1.36 -1.63 5.17
CA PHE A 283 0.92 -0.34 5.66
C PHE A 283 -0.17 0.15 4.70
N SER A 284 -1.41 0.17 5.14
CA SER A 284 -2.55 0.37 4.24
C SER A 284 -2.64 1.79 3.72
N THR A 285 -2.31 1.99 2.44
CA THR A 285 -2.47 3.30 1.77
C THR A 285 -3.91 3.78 1.80
N ALA A 286 -4.88 2.88 1.64
CA ALA A 286 -6.30 3.24 1.65
C ALA A 286 -6.80 3.67 3.03
N VAL A 287 -6.28 3.10 4.13
CA VAL A 287 -6.53 3.60 5.49
C VAL A 287 -5.89 4.97 5.68
N THR A 288 -4.63 5.14 5.23
CA THR A 288 -3.96 6.44 5.29
C THR A 288 -4.74 7.52 4.52
N GLU A 289 -5.24 7.19 3.33
CA GLU A 289 -6.07 8.09 2.52
C GLU A 289 -7.41 8.43 3.21
N ALA A 290 -8.04 7.46 3.88
CA ALA A 290 -9.26 7.70 4.68
C ALA A 290 -8.98 8.66 5.85
N LEU A 291 -7.86 8.50 6.55
CA LEU A 291 -7.43 9.42 7.62
C LEU A 291 -7.16 10.83 7.06
N ILE A 292 -6.50 10.96 5.91
CA ILE A 292 -6.22 12.25 5.26
C ILE A 292 -7.53 13.01 4.96
N VAL A 293 -8.58 12.32 4.52
CA VAL A 293 -9.89 12.96 4.23
C VAL A 293 -10.80 13.05 5.46
N GLY A 294 -10.32 12.62 6.64
CA GLY A 294 -11.05 12.74 7.91
C GLY A 294 -12.19 11.74 8.09
N THR A 295 -12.16 10.60 7.39
CA THR A 295 -13.16 9.54 7.54
C THR A 295 -12.78 8.60 8.69
N PRO A 296 -13.68 8.36 9.69
CA PRO A 296 -13.46 7.40 10.76
C PRO A 296 -13.09 6.00 10.22
N VAL A 297 -12.21 5.28 10.90
CA VAL A 297 -11.71 3.99 10.44
C VAL A 297 -11.96 2.88 11.45
N VAL A 298 -12.45 1.73 10.96
CA VAL A 298 -12.34 0.43 11.62
C VAL A 298 -11.39 -0.44 10.78
N SER A 299 -10.34 -0.97 11.37
CA SER A 299 -9.38 -1.84 10.69
C SER A 299 -9.16 -3.13 11.46
N THR A 300 -9.11 -4.25 10.75
CA THR A 300 -8.58 -5.50 11.33
C THR A 300 -7.12 -5.29 11.76
N ASP A 301 -6.71 -5.98 12.83
CA ASP A 301 -5.35 -5.98 13.34
C ASP A 301 -4.41 -6.71 12.35
N CYS A 302 -3.93 -5.95 11.36
CA CYS A 302 -2.89 -6.35 10.41
C CYS A 302 -1.67 -5.44 10.58
N SER A 303 -0.54 -5.84 9.98
CA SER A 303 0.68 -5.03 10.04
C SER A 303 0.41 -3.57 9.70
N GLY A 304 0.90 -2.66 10.53
CA GLY A 304 0.72 -1.22 10.40
C GLY A 304 -0.63 -0.67 10.84
N ALA A 305 -1.62 -1.49 11.23
CA ALA A 305 -2.93 -0.99 11.65
C ALA A 305 -2.82 -0.16 12.94
N ARG A 306 -2.13 -0.68 13.96
CA ARG A 306 -1.90 0.06 15.22
C ARG A 306 -1.02 1.29 15.01
N GLU A 307 -0.03 1.19 14.14
CA GLU A 307 0.83 2.32 13.80
C GLU A 307 0.06 3.45 13.09
N LEU A 308 -0.99 3.12 12.32
CA LEU A 308 -1.91 4.09 11.70
C LEU A 308 -2.93 4.66 12.66
N LEU A 309 -3.56 3.79 13.46
CA LEU A 309 -4.74 4.11 14.26
C LEU A 309 -4.46 4.34 15.75
N GLY A 310 -3.19 4.13 16.17
CA GLY A 310 -2.76 4.23 17.57
C GLY A 310 -2.73 2.86 18.27
N GLU A 311 -1.83 2.73 19.25
CA GLU A 311 -1.66 1.48 20.03
C GLU A 311 -2.89 1.16 20.89
N HIS A 312 -3.66 2.20 21.27
CA HIS A 312 -4.84 2.10 22.13
C HIS A 312 -6.07 2.70 21.46
N ASP A 313 -6.18 2.58 20.12
CA ASP A 313 -7.30 3.07 19.33
C ASP A 313 -7.48 4.59 19.36
N GLU A 314 -6.40 5.38 19.44
CA GLU A 314 -6.47 6.85 19.56
C GLU A 314 -7.08 7.52 18.32
N TYR A 315 -6.87 6.96 17.12
CA TYR A 315 -7.26 7.58 15.85
C TYR A 315 -8.29 6.79 15.04
N GLY A 316 -8.67 5.59 15.51
CA GLY A 316 -9.64 4.68 14.90
C GLY A 316 -9.65 3.36 15.63
N LEU A 317 -10.57 2.47 15.33
CA LEU A 317 -10.68 1.16 15.99
C LEU A 317 -9.82 0.11 15.29
N VAL A 318 -8.89 -0.51 16.02
CA VAL A 318 -8.20 -1.73 15.60
C VAL A 318 -8.89 -2.92 16.24
N VAL A 319 -9.47 -3.79 15.42
CA VAL A 319 -10.25 -4.93 15.87
C VAL A 319 -9.56 -6.25 15.56
N GLU A 320 -9.91 -7.31 16.30
CA GLU A 320 -9.41 -8.65 16.01
C GLU A 320 -9.53 -8.97 14.51
N ASN A 321 -8.51 -9.63 13.94
CA ASN A 321 -8.50 -9.98 12.53
C ASN A 321 -9.42 -11.18 12.23
N SER A 322 -10.70 -10.99 12.51
CA SER A 322 -11.78 -11.96 12.37
C SER A 322 -13.08 -11.29 11.90
N GLU A 323 -14.08 -12.09 11.47
CA GLU A 323 -15.42 -11.57 11.19
C GLU A 323 -16.07 -10.98 12.45
N GLU A 324 -15.86 -11.61 13.60
CA GLU A 324 -16.40 -11.10 14.87
C GLU A 324 -15.78 -9.76 15.24
N GLY A 325 -14.46 -9.58 15.08
CA GLY A 325 -13.82 -8.30 15.31
C GLY A 325 -14.38 -7.18 14.42
N ILE A 326 -14.54 -7.44 13.12
CA ILE A 326 -15.14 -6.47 12.18
C ILE A 326 -16.58 -6.14 12.60
N TYR A 327 -17.36 -7.17 12.98
CA TYR A 327 -18.73 -6.97 13.44
C TYR A 327 -18.80 -6.07 14.68
N GLN A 328 -17.99 -6.33 15.70
CA GLN A 328 -17.98 -5.54 16.93
C GLN A 328 -17.58 -4.08 16.67
N GLY A 329 -16.53 -3.87 15.85
CA GLY A 329 -16.08 -2.54 15.47
C GLY A 329 -17.14 -1.77 14.70
N MET A 330 -17.73 -2.36 13.68
CA MET A 330 -18.82 -1.74 12.91
C MET A 330 -20.05 -1.47 13.77
N LYS A 331 -20.49 -2.45 14.58
CA LYS A 331 -21.64 -2.27 15.48
C LYS A 331 -21.44 -1.10 16.43
N ARG A 332 -20.25 -0.96 17.03
CA ARG A 332 -19.93 0.18 17.91
C ARG A 332 -20.08 1.51 17.19
N MET A 333 -19.52 1.63 15.96
CA MET A 333 -19.59 2.85 15.16
C MET A 333 -21.02 3.19 14.70
N LEU A 334 -21.80 2.17 14.33
CA LEU A 334 -23.19 2.33 13.89
C LEU A 334 -24.15 2.70 15.01
N SER A 335 -23.88 2.23 16.25
CA SER A 335 -24.81 2.38 17.38
C SER A 335 -24.50 3.59 18.26
N ASP A 336 -23.31 4.19 18.16
CA ASP A 336 -22.88 5.30 18.99
C ASP A 336 -22.40 6.51 18.15
N PRO A 337 -23.29 7.49 17.89
CA PRO A 337 -22.93 8.71 17.16
C PRO A 337 -21.81 9.54 17.83
N GLY A 338 -21.69 9.46 19.17
CA GLY A 338 -20.63 10.12 19.91
C GLY A 338 -19.25 9.55 19.61
N THR A 339 -19.15 8.23 19.62
CA THR A 339 -17.92 7.50 19.21
C THR A 339 -17.57 7.82 17.75
N LEU A 340 -18.53 7.83 16.84
CA LEU A 340 -18.29 8.15 15.44
C LEU A 340 -17.78 9.59 15.26
N ALA A 341 -18.40 10.58 15.92
CA ALA A 341 -17.98 11.97 15.85
C ALA A 341 -16.58 12.18 16.44
N HIS A 342 -16.25 11.50 17.55
CA HIS A 342 -14.92 11.49 18.12
C HIS A 342 -13.87 11.01 17.09
N TYR A 343 -14.08 9.84 16.49
CA TYR A 343 -13.12 9.29 15.53
C TYR A 343 -13.05 10.07 14.21
N ARG A 344 -14.10 10.81 13.83
CA ARG A 344 -14.01 11.75 12.69
C ARG A 344 -13.00 12.87 12.97
N SER A 345 -12.99 13.43 14.18
CA SER A 345 -12.01 14.43 14.59
C SER A 345 -10.60 13.84 14.68
N MET A 346 -10.48 12.66 15.27
CA MET A 346 -9.18 11.99 15.44
C MET A 346 -8.57 11.54 14.11
N ALA A 347 -9.38 11.05 13.16
CA ALA A 347 -8.92 10.71 11.81
C ALA A 347 -8.34 11.95 11.09
N ALA A 348 -9.05 13.09 11.14
CA ALA A 348 -8.57 14.33 10.53
C ALA A 348 -7.27 14.85 11.18
N GLU A 349 -7.09 14.66 12.49
CA GLU A 349 -5.84 15.01 13.17
C GLU A 349 -4.69 14.09 12.73
N ARG A 350 -4.93 12.79 12.74
CA ARG A 350 -3.93 11.79 12.32
C ARG A 350 -3.51 11.94 10.85
N GLY A 351 -4.44 12.30 9.99
CA GLY A 351 -4.18 12.53 8.55
C GLY A 351 -3.06 13.56 8.30
N LYS A 352 -2.87 14.54 9.17
CA LYS A 352 -1.80 15.55 9.07
C LYS A 352 -0.39 14.97 9.24
N ASP A 353 -0.25 13.83 9.89
CA ASP A 353 1.04 13.17 10.08
C ASP A 353 1.58 12.51 8.80
N PHE A 354 0.69 12.23 7.85
CA PHE A 354 1.02 11.62 6.56
C PHE A 354 1.20 12.66 5.45
N SER A 355 1.53 13.92 5.81
CA SER A 355 1.72 14.97 4.81
C SER A 355 2.88 14.61 3.86
N LYS A 356 2.72 15.02 2.62
CA LYS A 356 3.71 14.81 1.56
C LYS A 356 5.09 15.35 1.97
N GLU A 357 5.11 16.57 2.52
CA GLU A 357 6.33 17.26 2.91
C GLU A 357 7.09 16.49 3.99
N LYS A 358 6.40 15.99 5.02
CA LYS A 358 7.01 15.18 6.10
C LYS A 358 7.62 13.89 5.55
N THR A 359 6.85 13.17 4.73
CA THR A 359 7.28 11.86 4.23
C THR A 359 8.40 11.97 3.19
N VAL A 360 8.35 12.95 2.28
CA VAL A 360 9.42 13.21 1.31
C VAL A 360 10.70 13.63 2.03
N ARG A 361 10.62 14.58 2.97
CA ARG A 361 11.77 15.04 3.73
C ARG A 361 12.45 13.90 4.49
N ALA A 362 11.70 13.02 5.13
CA ALA A 362 12.26 11.87 5.84
C ALA A 362 13.04 10.93 4.89
N VAL A 363 12.56 10.77 3.65
CA VAL A 363 13.28 10.00 2.63
C VAL A 363 14.54 10.72 2.18
N GLU A 364 14.49 12.02 1.95
CA GLU A 364 15.66 12.83 1.56
C GLU A 364 16.74 12.82 2.66
N ASP A 365 16.36 12.98 3.92
CA ASP A 365 17.27 12.91 5.06
C ASP A 365 17.97 11.53 5.12
N MET A 366 17.25 10.43 4.85
CA MET A 366 17.84 9.10 4.76
C MET A 366 18.80 8.98 3.57
N LEU A 367 18.41 9.46 2.36
CA LEU A 367 19.26 9.42 1.16
C LEU A 367 20.52 10.29 1.31
N ASP A 368 20.43 11.37 2.06
CA ASP A 368 21.58 12.26 2.32
C ASP A 368 22.54 11.69 3.36
N SER A 369 22.05 10.79 4.25
CA SER A 369 22.87 10.12 5.28
C SER A 369 23.71 8.94 4.74
N LEU A 370 23.49 8.48 3.50
CA LEU A 370 24.20 7.37 2.86
C LEU A 370 25.54 7.82 2.25
#